data_6cc95d7a784b3bb2948af6196ca8d7d2
#
_entry.id   6cc95d7a784b3bb2948af6196ca8d7d2
#
_cell.length_a   1.000
_cell.length_b   1.000
_cell.length_c   1.000
_cell.angle_alpha   90.00
_cell.angle_beta   90.00
_cell.angle_gamma   90.00
#
_symmetry.space_group_name_H-M   'P 1'
#
loop_
_entity.id
_entity.type
_entity.pdbx_description
1 polymer ?
#
loop_
_entity_poly.entity_id
_entity_poly.type
_entity_poly.pdbx_seq_one_letter_code
_entity_poly.pdbx_strand_id
1 'polypeptide(L)'
;MQQHTADSSRKKKRRRRNWLLLSTRSAAQEEGQGEGQCCCSQSQSQSQGHKLMIMSPLLVLALLILAAPPLAFAASPRRMARIQSHLDRINKPAVRSIRSADGDTIDCVAAQSQHGLEHPLLEGHAIQTEPPEVPRRGAFRFPAAAAAAAGGGATNLTKTTTNSNNNNERLGAWQTWHHGGHCPRGTVAIRRTTAEDMLRARSVARFGRKKKKNSKRSVDAARAANAPDVVSGNGHEHAIAYTAPSSQQQPVYGAKATINVWDPAIQESNGFSLSQLWILSGSFNGSDLNSIEAGWQVSPELYGDSRPRLFTYWTSDAYEATGCYNALCPGFVQTSSRIAIGASISPVSSPGGAQYDMTLLVWKDPKLGNWWLSYGDQLVGYWPAQLFTHLSDHATMVEWGGEVVDTRPAGVHTATQMGSGRFAAEGFARASYFRNLETVDADNSLAEVPLDAIQTLAENAACYDIRKAYDDAGHSGAGWGTHFYYGGPGHNPACP
;
A
#
# COMPACT_ATOMS: atom_id res chain seq x y z
N MET A 1 5.47 8.07 65.61
CA MET A 1 4.50 7.20 66.26
C MET A 1 4.10 6.18 65.26
N GLN A 2 4.74 5.06 65.29
CA GLN A 2 4.30 3.72 65.71
C GLN A 2 3.30 3.15 64.67
N GLN A 3 3.75 2.20 63.84
CA GLN A 3 3.94 0.75 64.07
C GLN A 3 2.63 -0.03 64.15
N HIS A 4 2.39 -0.99 63.25
CA HIS A 4 2.49 -2.44 63.41
C HIS A 4 1.93 -3.12 62.13
N THR A 5 2.66 -3.88 61.38
CA THR A 5 3.07 -5.31 61.39
C THR A 5 1.95 -6.35 61.50
N ALA A 6 1.94 -7.28 60.58
CA ALA A 6 2.00 -8.74 60.67
C ALA A 6 1.24 -9.35 59.47
N ASP A 7 1.85 -10.03 58.54
CA ASP A 7 2.39 -11.39 58.46
C ASP A 7 1.37 -12.50 58.75
N SER A 8 1.10 -13.32 57.78
CA SER A 8 0.81 -14.75 57.94
C SER A 8 0.80 -15.54 56.62
N SER A 9 1.84 -16.25 56.43
CA SER A 9 2.08 -17.37 55.53
C SER A 9 1.20 -18.61 55.81
N ARG A 10 0.95 -19.45 54.78
CA ARG A 10 0.90 -20.92 54.74
C ARG A 10 0.50 -21.39 53.34
N LYS A 11 1.35 -21.98 52.56
CA LYS A 11 1.96 -23.34 52.46
C LYS A 11 0.94 -24.49 52.31
N LYS A 12 1.22 -25.26 51.26
CA LYS A 12 1.05 -26.72 50.98
C LYS A 12 -0.02 -27.04 49.92
N LYS A 13 0.12 -27.99 48.98
CA LYS A 13 1.09 -29.10 48.77
C LYS A 13 0.89 -29.69 47.36
N ARG A 14 1.98 -30.07 46.74
CA ARG A 14 2.22 -31.04 45.67
C ARG A 14 1.22 -32.21 45.58
N ARG A 15 0.92 -32.63 44.32
CA ARG A 15 0.93 -34.05 43.95
C ARG A 15 1.41 -34.22 42.49
N ARG A 16 2.58 -34.83 42.36
CA ARG A 16 3.11 -35.53 41.18
C ARG A 16 2.37 -36.86 41.05
N ARG A 17 2.15 -37.32 39.80
CA ARG A 17 2.25 -38.73 39.44
C ARG A 17 2.69 -38.87 37.98
N ASN A 18 3.88 -39.49 37.83
CA ASN A 18 4.46 -40.08 36.63
C ASN A 18 3.74 -41.38 36.27
N TRP A 19 3.76 -41.73 35.00
CA TRP A 19 3.99 -43.08 34.43
C TRP A 19 4.47 -42.80 32.99
N LEU A 20 5.67 -42.97 32.61
CA LEU A 20 6.58 -44.07 32.25
C LEU A 20 6.03 -44.95 31.11
N LEU A 21 6.64 -44.75 29.91
CA LEU A 21 7.42 -45.65 29.05
C LEU A 21 6.81 -46.98 28.60
N LEU A 22 6.90 -47.17 27.25
CA LEU A 22 7.46 -48.35 26.54
C LEU A 22 7.39 -48.02 25.03
N SER A 23 8.39 -47.81 24.32
CA SER A 23 9.53 -48.41 23.65
C SER A 23 9.24 -49.78 22.96
N THR A 24 9.48 -49.82 21.65
CA THR A 24 10.26 -50.79 20.84
C THR A 24 10.04 -50.43 19.33
N ARG A 25 11.03 -50.01 18.58
CA ARG A 25 12.08 -50.71 17.82
C ARG A 25 11.55 -51.88 16.96
N SER A 26 11.70 -51.88 15.59
CA SER A 26 12.85 -52.32 14.79
C SER A 26 12.43 -52.33 13.30
N ALA A 27 13.08 -51.77 12.35
CA ALA A 27 14.29 -52.04 11.63
C ALA A 27 14.17 -53.08 10.51
N ALA A 28 14.81 -52.72 9.39
CA ALA A 28 15.46 -53.46 8.30
C ALA A 28 14.60 -53.83 7.10
N GLN A 29 14.88 -53.28 5.93
CA GLN A 29 15.77 -53.66 4.84
C GLN A 29 15.43 -55.04 4.22
N GLU A 30 15.15 -55.05 2.92
CA GLU A 30 16.06 -55.64 1.94
C GLU A 30 15.55 -55.53 0.47
N GLU A 31 16.50 -55.39 -0.39
CA GLU A 31 16.46 -55.39 -1.84
C GLU A 31 16.09 -56.75 -2.44
N GLY A 32 15.62 -56.77 -3.67
CA GLY A 32 15.55 -57.98 -4.46
C GLY A 32 15.12 -57.74 -5.92
N GLN A 33 16.11 -57.71 -6.78
CA GLN A 33 16.00 -57.83 -8.24
C GLN A 33 15.47 -59.19 -8.66
N GLY A 34 14.80 -59.29 -9.81
CA GLY A 34 14.52 -60.54 -10.44
C GLY A 34 13.79 -60.40 -11.78
N GLU A 35 14.55 -60.58 -12.81
CA GLU A 35 14.14 -60.70 -14.24
C GLU A 35 13.24 -61.93 -14.51
N GLY A 36 12.42 -61.80 -15.57
CA GLY A 36 12.33 -62.97 -16.43
C GLY A 36 10.95 -63.45 -16.88
N GLN A 37 10.73 -63.27 -18.12
CA GLN A 37 10.22 -64.28 -19.09
C GLN A 37 8.72 -64.35 -19.40
N CYS A 38 8.53 -64.20 -20.69
CA CYS A 38 7.36 -64.50 -21.51
C CYS A 38 6.73 -65.89 -21.29
N CYS A 39 5.41 -66.02 -21.47
CA CYS A 39 4.80 -67.03 -22.30
C CYS A 39 3.36 -66.72 -22.72
N CYS A 40 3.09 -66.91 -23.97
CA CYS A 40 1.79 -66.88 -24.63
C CYS A 40 0.81 -67.91 -24.07
N SER A 41 -0.49 -67.59 -24.02
CA SER A 41 -1.48 -68.36 -24.78
C SER A 41 -2.93 -67.96 -24.55
N GLN A 42 -3.60 -67.89 -25.66
CA GLN A 42 -5.00 -68.26 -25.95
C GLN A 42 -6.16 -67.33 -25.56
N SER A 43 -6.73 -66.89 -26.66
CA SER A 43 -8.01 -66.31 -26.91
C SER A 43 -9.19 -67.08 -26.31
N GLN A 44 -10.08 -66.35 -25.58
CA GLN A 44 -11.50 -66.69 -25.58
C GLN A 44 -12.30 -65.42 -25.80
N SER A 45 -12.98 -65.35 -26.90
CA SER A 45 -13.98 -64.37 -27.27
C SER A 45 -15.21 -64.51 -26.39
N GLN A 46 -15.48 -63.52 -25.54
CA GLN A 46 -16.81 -63.35 -25.02
C GLN A 46 -17.37 -62.01 -25.54
N SER A 47 -18.41 -62.16 -26.36
CA SER A 47 -19.25 -61.05 -26.82
C SER A 47 -19.96 -60.41 -25.64
N GLN A 48 -19.50 -59.25 -25.23
CA GLN A 48 -20.29 -58.38 -24.32
C GLN A 48 -21.15 -57.49 -25.18
N GLY A 49 -22.46 -57.74 -25.10
CA GLY A 49 -23.49 -56.90 -25.67
C GLY A 49 -23.45 -55.49 -25.02
N HIS A 50 -23.19 -54.46 -25.82
CA HIS A 50 -23.35 -53.10 -25.43
C HIS A 50 -24.82 -52.79 -25.09
N LYS A 51 -25.16 -52.83 -23.81
CA LYS A 51 -26.38 -52.18 -23.33
C LYS A 51 -26.17 -50.67 -23.46
N LEU A 52 -26.78 -50.10 -24.48
CA LEU A 52 -26.91 -48.65 -24.60
C LEU A 52 -27.70 -48.15 -23.39
N MET A 53 -27.02 -47.57 -22.41
CA MET A 53 -27.65 -46.91 -21.25
C MET A 53 -28.26 -45.61 -21.78
N ILE A 54 -29.56 -45.64 -22.07
CA ILE A 54 -30.32 -44.42 -22.37
C ILE A 54 -30.37 -43.58 -21.09
N MET A 55 -29.53 -42.56 -21.00
CA MET A 55 -29.54 -41.62 -19.88
C MET A 55 -30.88 -40.91 -19.85
N SER A 56 -31.52 -40.93 -18.69
CA SER A 56 -32.78 -40.23 -18.47
C SER A 56 -32.67 -38.76 -18.89
N PRO A 57 -33.63 -38.21 -19.64
CA PRO A 57 -33.61 -36.81 -20.07
C PRO A 57 -33.48 -35.84 -18.90
N LEU A 58 -33.89 -36.22 -17.67
CA LEU A 58 -33.67 -35.45 -16.46
C LEU A 58 -32.20 -35.36 -16.03
N LEU A 59 -31.43 -36.43 -16.29
CA LEU A 59 -29.96 -36.44 -15.99
C LEU A 59 -29.17 -35.56 -16.97
N VAL A 60 -29.58 -35.59 -18.25
CA VAL A 60 -28.99 -34.70 -19.27
C VAL A 60 -29.33 -33.23 -19.00
N LEU A 61 -30.57 -32.93 -18.55
CA LEU A 61 -30.98 -31.58 -18.17
C LEU A 61 -30.22 -31.09 -16.93
N ALA A 62 -30.00 -31.98 -15.94
CA ALA A 62 -29.22 -31.64 -14.73
C ALA A 62 -27.75 -31.36 -15.05
N LEU A 63 -27.15 -32.13 -15.98
CA LEU A 63 -25.78 -31.92 -16.45
C LEU A 63 -25.64 -30.65 -17.30
N LEU A 64 -26.65 -30.27 -18.07
CA LEU A 64 -26.68 -29.01 -18.82
C LEU A 64 -26.84 -27.79 -17.90
N ILE A 65 -27.56 -27.93 -16.78
CA ILE A 65 -27.67 -26.86 -15.76
C ILE A 65 -26.35 -26.70 -14.98
N LEU A 66 -25.62 -27.80 -14.72
CA LEU A 66 -24.32 -27.79 -14.07
C LEU A 66 -23.18 -27.29 -14.97
N ALA A 67 -23.33 -27.43 -16.30
CA ALA A 67 -22.39 -26.96 -17.30
C ALA A 67 -22.66 -25.51 -17.79
N ALA A 68 -23.77 -24.91 -17.35
CA ALA A 68 -24.02 -23.50 -17.63
C ALA A 68 -22.98 -22.65 -16.89
N PRO A 69 -22.19 -21.79 -17.58
CA PRO A 69 -21.32 -20.87 -16.89
C PRO A 69 -22.18 -20.04 -15.94
N PRO A 70 -21.68 -19.69 -14.73
CA PRO A 70 -22.42 -18.84 -13.82
C PRO A 70 -22.87 -17.61 -14.60
N LEU A 71 -24.17 -17.36 -14.64
CA LEU A 71 -24.74 -16.16 -15.23
C LEU A 71 -24.06 -14.98 -14.54
N ALA A 72 -22.97 -14.50 -15.15
CA ALA A 72 -22.38 -13.22 -14.78
C ALA A 72 -23.54 -12.23 -14.86
N PHE A 73 -23.96 -11.67 -13.74
CA PHE A 73 -25.00 -10.63 -13.67
C PHE A 73 -24.51 -9.48 -14.54
N ALA A 74 -24.90 -9.50 -15.80
CA ALA A 74 -24.56 -8.44 -16.73
C ALA A 74 -25.13 -7.14 -16.13
N ALA A 75 -24.25 -6.17 -15.94
CA ALA A 75 -24.69 -4.88 -15.42
C ALA A 75 -25.81 -4.32 -16.30
N SER A 76 -26.82 -3.72 -15.70
CA SER A 76 -27.96 -3.19 -16.45
C SER A 76 -27.47 -2.17 -17.50
N PRO A 77 -28.12 -2.07 -18.68
CA PRO A 77 -27.72 -1.13 -19.71
C PRO A 77 -27.59 0.32 -19.21
N ARG A 78 -28.45 0.72 -18.26
CA ARG A 78 -28.37 2.05 -17.62
C ARG A 78 -27.09 2.20 -16.77
N ARG A 79 -26.65 1.14 -16.08
CA ARG A 79 -25.39 1.15 -15.30
C ARG A 79 -24.19 1.25 -16.25
N MET A 80 -24.19 0.46 -17.32
CA MET A 80 -23.13 0.50 -18.32
C MET A 80 -23.01 1.86 -19.00
N ALA A 81 -24.13 2.49 -19.38
CA ALA A 81 -24.12 3.84 -19.96
C ALA A 81 -23.53 4.89 -18.98
N ARG A 82 -23.84 4.80 -17.69
CA ARG A 82 -23.22 5.68 -16.67
C ARG A 82 -21.72 5.42 -16.50
N ILE A 83 -21.31 4.17 -16.53
CA ILE A 83 -19.89 3.79 -16.50
C ILE A 83 -19.18 4.39 -17.71
N GLN A 84 -19.71 4.17 -18.92
CA GLN A 84 -19.10 4.70 -20.15
C GLN A 84 -18.98 6.21 -20.11
N SER A 85 -20.04 6.92 -19.77
CA SER A 85 -20.02 8.39 -19.63
C SER A 85 -18.98 8.88 -18.61
N HIS A 86 -18.75 8.12 -17.52
CA HIS A 86 -17.70 8.45 -16.56
C HIS A 86 -16.30 8.18 -17.11
N LEU A 87 -16.09 7.04 -17.79
CA LEU A 87 -14.83 6.69 -18.43
C LEU A 87 -14.43 7.71 -19.50
N ASP A 88 -15.38 8.15 -20.32
CA ASP A 88 -15.15 9.16 -21.37
C ASP A 88 -14.69 10.51 -20.77
N ARG A 89 -15.09 10.79 -19.53
CA ARG A 89 -14.67 11.99 -18.82
C ARG A 89 -13.27 11.87 -18.24
N ILE A 90 -12.94 10.74 -17.58
CA ILE A 90 -11.67 10.60 -16.84
C ILE A 90 -10.51 10.08 -17.71
N ASN A 91 -10.78 9.21 -18.68
CA ASN A 91 -9.77 8.72 -19.63
C ASN A 91 -9.63 9.72 -20.78
N LYS A 92 -8.66 10.59 -20.66
CA LYS A 92 -8.40 11.61 -21.68
C LYS A 92 -7.74 11.01 -22.92
N PRO A 93 -7.88 11.67 -24.11
CA PRO A 93 -7.20 11.22 -25.31
C PRO A 93 -5.70 11.04 -25.08
N ALA A 94 -5.19 9.87 -25.40
CA ALA A 94 -3.77 9.53 -25.24
C ALA A 94 -3.03 9.75 -26.59
N VAL A 95 -1.87 10.38 -26.51
CA VAL A 95 -0.92 10.48 -27.62
C VAL A 95 -0.31 9.12 -27.93
N ARG A 96 -0.11 8.31 -26.88
CA ARG A 96 0.42 6.94 -26.91
C ARG A 96 -0.14 6.17 -25.75
N SER A 97 -0.36 4.85 -25.93
CA SER A 97 -0.70 3.92 -24.85
C SER A 97 0.37 2.84 -24.74
N ILE A 98 0.77 2.50 -23.52
CA ILE A 98 1.78 1.50 -23.21
C ILE A 98 1.09 0.37 -22.44
N ARG A 99 1.21 -0.85 -22.95
CA ARG A 99 0.74 -2.05 -22.25
C ARG A 99 1.80 -2.48 -21.24
N SER A 100 1.40 -2.60 -19.99
CA SER A 100 2.23 -3.14 -18.92
C SER A 100 2.15 -4.67 -18.87
N ALA A 101 3.20 -5.31 -18.41
CA ALA A 101 3.24 -6.78 -18.26
C ALA A 101 2.24 -7.32 -17.24
N ASP A 102 1.76 -6.49 -16.32
CA ASP A 102 0.73 -6.81 -15.33
C ASP A 102 -0.71 -6.69 -15.84
N GLY A 103 -0.89 -6.30 -17.10
CA GLY A 103 -2.20 -6.12 -17.75
C GLY A 103 -2.72 -4.69 -17.77
N ASP A 104 -2.10 -3.77 -17.03
CA ASP A 104 -2.47 -2.35 -17.06
C ASP A 104 -2.21 -1.71 -18.44
N THR A 105 -2.93 -0.66 -18.72
CA THR A 105 -2.64 0.26 -19.83
C THR A 105 -2.27 1.61 -19.25
N ILE A 106 -1.11 2.12 -19.61
CA ILE A 106 -0.67 3.48 -19.26
C ILE A 106 -0.83 4.38 -20.46
N ASP A 107 -1.67 5.39 -20.31
CA ASP A 107 -1.95 6.39 -21.31
C ASP A 107 -1.04 7.60 -21.13
N CYS A 108 -0.35 7.98 -22.20
CA CYS A 108 0.43 9.20 -22.26
C CYS A 108 -0.48 10.33 -22.69
N VAL A 109 -1.00 11.06 -21.73
CA VAL A 109 -1.97 12.15 -21.93
C VAL A 109 -1.22 13.48 -22.01
N ALA A 110 -1.61 14.38 -22.92
CA ALA A 110 -1.03 15.73 -22.94
C ALA A 110 -1.22 16.40 -21.56
N ALA A 111 -0.17 16.99 -21.02
CA ALA A 111 -0.19 17.50 -19.64
C ALA A 111 -1.35 18.50 -19.40
N GLN A 112 -1.65 19.34 -20.39
CA GLN A 112 -2.72 20.34 -20.31
C GLN A 112 -4.13 19.72 -20.39
N SER A 113 -4.24 18.47 -20.84
CA SER A 113 -5.54 17.79 -21.03
C SER A 113 -5.85 16.80 -19.90
N GLN A 114 -5.01 16.70 -18.88
CA GLN A 114 -5.20 15.74 -17.78
C GLN A 114 -6.44 16.06 -16.94
N HIS A 115 -7.12 15.01 -16.49
CA HIS A 115 -8.33 15.13 -15.65
C HIS A 115 -8.08 15.91 -14.34
N GLY A 116 -6.89 15.88 -13.78
CA GLY A 116 -6.51 16.58 -12.57
C GLY A 116 -6.82 18.08 -12.57
N LEU A 117 -6.75 18.73 -13.73
CA LEU A 117 -7.00 20.17 -13.92
C LEU A 117 -8.48 20.55 -13.94
N GLU A 118 -9.40 19.60 -14.04
CA GLU A 118 -10.85 19.87 -14.16
C GLU A 118 -11.52 20.17 -12.79
N HIS A 119 -10.74 20.37 -11.73
CA HIS A 119 -11.27 20.80 -10.45
C HIS A 119 -11.75 22.27 -10.55
N PRO A 120 -12.96 22.61 -10.05
CA PRO A 120 -13.46 23.98 -10.16
C PRO A 120 -12.53 25.07 -9.59
N LEU A 121 -11.80 24.73 -8.51
CA LEU A 121 -10.81 25.64 -7.93
C LEU A 121 -9.53 25.80 -8.78
N LEU A 122 -9.36 25.00 -9.84
CA LEU A 122 -8.19 25.03 -10.72
C LEU A 122 -8.49 25.66 -12.08
N GLU A 123 -9.63 26.34 -12.24
CA GLU A 123 -9.94 27.06 -13.47
C GLU A 123 -8.85 28.09 -13.75
N GLY A 124 -8.23 28.03 -14.94
CA GLY A 124 -7.12 28.90 -15.32
C GLY A 124 -5.77 28.57 -14.65
N HIS A 125 -5.66 27.47 -13.92
CA HIS A 125 -4.41 27.08 -13.28
C HIS A 125 -3.30 26.76 -14.30
N ALA A 126 -2.17 27.47 -14.20
CA ALA A 126 -0.99 27.20 -15.01
C ALA A 126 -0.20 26.03 -14.41
N ILE A 127 0.04 25.00 -15.21
CA ILE A 127 0.81 23.83 -14.78
C ILE A 127 2.24 24.24 -14.46
N GLN A 128 2.69 23.86 -13.27
CA GLN A 128 4.08 23.98 -12.87
C GLN A 128 4.77 22.65 -13.19
N THR A 129 5.79 22.70 -14.03
CA THR A 129 6.54 21.49 -14.42
C THR A 129 7.55 21.07 -13.38
N GLU A 130 8.01 22.02 -12.57
CA GLU A 130 9.00 21.83 -11.50
C GLU A 130 8.67 22.72 -10.31
N PRO A 131 8.99 22.28 -9.07
CA PRO A 131 8.84 23.13 -7.90
C PRO A 131 9.86 24.27 -7.95
N PRO A 132 9.49 25.51 -7.57
CA PRO A 132 10.42 26.63 -7.46
C PRO A 132 11.57 26.36 -6.48
N GLU A 133 11.28 25.62 -5.40
CA GLU A 133 12.29 25.20 -4.43
C GLU A 133 12.05 23.77 -3.94
N VAL A 134 13.16 23.05 -3.75
CA VAL A 134 13.20 21.70 -3.19
C VAL A 134 13.82 21.79 -1.78
N PRO A 135 13.35 20.98 -0.81
CA PRO A 135 13.93 20.98 0.53
C PRO A 135 15.45 20.77 0.53
N ARG A 136 16.13 21.58 1.33
CA ARG A 136 17.59 21.61 1.40
C ARG A 136 18.08 20.47 2.28
N ARG A 137 18.64 19.44 1.64
CA ARG A 137 19.52 18.51 2.33
C ARG A 137 20.70 18.19 1.44
N GLY A 138 21.84 17.92 2.05
CA GLY A 138 23.12 17.80 1.38
C GLY A 138 23.28 16.71 0.31
N ALA A 139 22.24 15.97 -0.08
CA ALA A 139 22.36 14.92 -1.09
C ALA A 139 21.13 14.74 -2.00
N PHE A 140 20.01 15.41 -1.77
CA PHE A 140 18.83 15.26 -2.62
C PHE A 140 18.89 16.32 -3.75
N ARG A 141 19.50 15.96 -4.87
CA ARG A 141 19.40 16.73 -6.12
C ARG A 141 18.49 15.97 -7.05
N PHE A 142 17.34 16.53 -7.40
CA PHE A 142 16.65 16.10 -8.60
C PHE A 142 17.56 16.38 -9.79
N PRO A 143 17.79 15.43 -10.70
CA PRO A 143 18.51 15.73 -11.91
C PRO A 143 17.77 16.87 -12.63
N ALA A 144 18.43 18.02 -12.79
CA ALA A 144 17.88 19.12 -13.55
C ALA A 144 17.44 18.57 -14.91
N ALA A 145 16.19 18.82 -15.29
CA ALA A 145 15.72 18.49 -16.62
C ALA A 145 16.70 19.12 -17.61
N ALA A 146 17.45 18.27 -18.33
CA ALA A 146 18.48 18.72 -19.24
C ALA A 146 17.84 19.71 -20.23
N ALA A 147 18.06 20.98 -19.98
CA ALA A 147 17.81 22.03 -20.96
C ALA A 147 18.63 21.64 -22.18
N ALA A 148 17.95 21.22 -23.24
CA ALA A 148 18.58 20.91 -24.51
C ALA A 148 19.04 22.23 -25.12
N ALA A 149 20.25 22.67 -24.74
CA ALA A 149 21.03 23.56 -25.57
C ALA A 149 21.53 22.74 -26.77
N ALA A 150 21.10 23.10 -27.94
CA ALA A 150 21.69 22.66 -29.19
C ALA A 150 23.19 23.03 -29.20
N GLY A 151 24.07 22.07 -29.50
CA GLY A 151 25.43 22.38 -29.79
C GLY A 151 26.40 21.31 -29.29
N GLY A 152 27.00 20.59 -30.22
CA GLY A 152 27.92 19.50 -30.21
C GLY A 152 29.01 19.47 -29.14
N GLY A 153 29.40 18.26 -28.84
CA GLY A 153 30.61 17.95 -28.09
C GLY A 153 30.48 16.66 -27.31
N ALA A 154 30.89 15.54 -27.92
CA ALA A 154 31.08 14.29 -27.24
C ALA A 154 32.17 14.44 -26.18
N THR A 155 31.83 14.37 -24.91
CA THR A 155 32.81 14.12 -23.85
C THR A 155 32.43 12.85 -23.11
N ASN A 156 33.37 11.94 -23.09
CA ASN A 156 33.38 10.66 -22.39
C ASN A 156 32.94 10.82 -20.91
N LEU A 157 31.81 10.24 -20.58
CA LEU A 157 31.44 10.02 -19.19
C LEU A 157 32.24 8.82 -18.68
N THR A 158 33.34 9.12 -17.98
CA THR A 158 34.11 8.14 -17.23
C THR A 158 33.20 7.43 -16.22
N LYS A 159 33.02 6.13 -16.44
CA LYS A 159 32.50 5.18 -15.45
C LYS A 159 33.41 5.26 -14.21
N THR A 160 32.92 5.91 -13.16
CA THR A 160 33.52 5.73 -11.84
C THR A 160 32.97 4.43 -11.27
N THR A 161 33.65 3.34 -11.55
CA THR A 161 33.49 2.06 -10.86
C THR A 161 34.03 2.23 -9.44
N THR A 162 33.17 2.50 -8.49
CA THR A 162 33.48 2.24 -7.08
C THR A 162 33.23 0.76 -6.83
N ASN A 163 34.33 -0.02 -6.84
CA ASN A 163 34.33 -1.36 -6.25
C ASN A 163 34.07 -1.23 -4.74
N SER A 164 32.87 -1.48 -4.30
CA SER A 164 32.58 -1.85 -2.93
C SER A 164 31.95 -3.24 -2.95
N ASN A 165 32.73 -4.22 -2.51
CA ASN A 165 32.28 -5.59 -2.21
C ASN A 165 31.40 -5.58 -0.97
N ASN A 166 30.15 -5.11 -1.08
CA ASN A 166 29.10 -5.38 -0.12
C ASN A 166 27.82 -5.71 -0.91
N ASN A 167 27.58 -7.01 -1.09
CA ASN A 167 26.47 -7.59 -1.85
C ASN A 167 25.11 -7.43 -1.13
N ASN A 168 24.80 -6.27 -0.58
CA ASN A 168 23.50 -5.95 0.02
C ASN A 168 23.05 -4.52 -0.34
N GLU A 169 23.34 -4.05 -1.56
CA GLU A 169 22.67 -2.84 -2.07
C GLU A 169 21.18 -3.16 -2.22
N ARG A 170 20.36 -2.51 -1.38
CA ARG A 170 18.92 -2.58 -1.45
C ARG A 170 18.47 -2.00 -2.77
N LEU A 171 17.98 -2.86 -3.66
CA LEU A 171 17.40 -2.43 -4.92
C LEU A 171 16.07 -1.73 -4.64
N GLY A 172 15.90 -0.51 -5.10
CA GLY A 172 14.64 0.21 -5.01
C GLY A 172 13.54 -0.51 -5.80
N ALA A 173 12.31 -0.52 -5.27
CA ALA A 173 11.15 -0.98 -6.01
C ALA A 173 10.75 0.06 -7.07
N TRP A 174 10.31 -0.40 -8.24
CA TRP A 174 9.97 0.45 -9.38
C TRP A 174 8.64 0.00 -10.03
N GLN A 175 8.19 0.68 -11.07
CA GLN A 175 6.92 0.37 -11.70
C GLN A 175 7.04 -0.62 -12.86
N THR A 176 6.18 -1.65 -12.88
CA THR A 176 6.22 -2.75 -13.86
C THR A 176 6.08 -2.28 -15.31
N TRP A 177 5.34 -1.22 -15.57
CA TRP A 177 5.07 -0.75 -16.94
C TRP A 177 6.29 -0.18 -17.67
N HIS A 178 7.37 0.16 -16.95
CA HIS A 178 8.59 0.70 -17.56
C HIS A 178 9.25 -0.23 -18.57
N HIS A 179 8.99 -1.54 -18.47
CA HIS A 179 9.44 -2.51 -19.49
C HIS A 179 8.83 -2.24 -20.88
N GLY A 180 7.65 -1.59 -20.95
CA GLY A 180 6.97 -1.22 -22.19
C GLY A 180 7.41 0.10 -22.80
N GLY A 181 8.31 0.84 -22.15
CA GLY A 181 8.84 2.13 -22.63
C GLY A 181 8.46 3.32 -21.75
N HIS A 182 8.44 4.52 -22.33
CA HIS A 182 8.18 5.79 -21.63
C HIS A 182 7.18 6.64 -22.37
N CYS A 183 6.50 7.52 -21.64
CA CYS A 183 5.66 8.54 -22.25
C CYS A 183 6.52 9.65 -22.91
N PRO A 184 6.08 10.22 -24.06
CA PRO A 184 6.77 11.34 -24.70
C PRO A 184 6.83 12.59 -23.82
N ARG A 185 7.75 13.49 -24.11
CA ARG A 185 7.83 14.82 -23.47
C ARG A 185 6.53 15.60 -23.67
N GLY A 186 6.11 16.35 -22.66
CA GLY A 186 4.86 17.12 -22.69
C GLY A 186 3.61 16.30 -22.40
N THR A 187 3.78 15.00 -22.09
CA THR A 187 2.70 14.12 -21.64
C THR A 187 2.93 13.61 -20.23
N VAL A 188 1.87 13.20 -19.57
CA VAL A 188 1.88 12.57 -18.25
C VAL A 188 1.41 11.12 -18.35
N ALA A 189 1.97 10.24 -17.51
CA ALA A 189 1.65 8.82 -17.52
C ALA A 189 0.44 8.53 -16.63
N ILE A 190 -0.71 8.22 -17.21
CA ILE A 190 -1.97 7.96 -16.49
C ILE A 190 -2.36 6.49 -16.64
N ARG A 191 -2.58 5.77 -15.52
CA ARG A 191 -3.20 4.44 -15.58
C ARG A 191 -4.63 4.56 -16.09
N ARG A 192 -4.94 3.87 -17.21
CA ARG A 192 -6.30 3.86 -17.77
C ARG A 192 -7.25 3.18 -16.79
N THR A 193 -8.37 3.83 -16.51
CA THR A 193 -9.48 3.22 -15.77
C THR A 193 -10.33 2.40 -16.73
N THR A 194 -10.71 1.18 -16.34
CA THR A 194 -11.50 0.28 -17.17
C THR A 194 -12.96 0.19 -16.69
N ALA A 195 -13.82 -0.39 -17.53
CA ALA A 195 -15.20 -0.67 -17.14
C ALA A 195 -15.25 -1.70 -15.99
N GLU A 196 -14.33 -2.67 -15.99
CA GLU A 196 -14.16 -3.68 -14.95
C GLU A 196 -13.80 -3.05 -13.61
N ASP A 197 -12.90 -2.05 -13.59
CA ASP A 197 -12.55 -1.28 -12.38
C ASP A 197 -13.83 -0.68 -11.76
N MET A 198 -14.66 -0.05 -12.59
CA MET A 198 -15.89 0.58 -12.13
C MET A 198 -17.02 -0.40 -11.79
N LEU A 199 -17.05 -1.59 -12.40
CA LEU A 199 -18.01 -2.64 -12.10
C LEU A 199 -17.80 -3.27 -10.73
N ARG A 200 -16.54 -3.33 -10.25
CA ARG A 200 -16.20 -3.77 -8.89
C ARG A 200 -16.70 -2.80 -7.83
N ALA A 201 -16.74 -1.51 -8.14
CA ALA A 201 -17.26 -0.52 -7.21
C ALA A 201 -18.79 -0.66 -7.05
N ARG A 202 -19.29 -0.47 -5.82
CA ARG A 202 -20.73 -0.50 -5.51
C ARG A 202 -21.52 0.59 -6.24
N SER A 203 -20.87 1.71 -6.57
CA SER A 203 -21.49 2.88 -7.20
C SER A 203 -20.48 3.66 -8.01
N VAL A 204 -20.86 4.05 -9.23
CA VAL A 204 -20.05 4.94 -10.10
C VAL A 204 -19.69 6.25 -9.39
N ALA A 205 -20.64 6.85 -8.66
CA ALA A 205 -20.41 8.12 -7.95
C ALA A 205 -19.44 8.00 -6.75
N ARG A 206 -19.20 6.79 -6.26
CA ARG A 206 -18.29 6.50 -5.13
C ARG A 206 -16.98 5.85 -5.57
N PHE A 207 -16.83 5.58 -6.85
CA PHE A 207 -15.61 4.99 -7.38
C PHE A 207 -14.42 5.90 -7.07
N GLY A 208 -13.35 5.34 -6.54
CA GLY A 208 -12.16 6.08 -6.16
C GLY A 208 -12.28 6.93 -4.88
N ARG A 209 -13.36 6.82 -4.10
CA ARG A 209 -13.53 7.57 -2.85
C ARG A 209 -13.55 6.64 -1.64
N LYS A 210 -12.95 7.07 -0.52
CA LYS A 210 -13.09 6.39 0.77
C LYS A 210 -14.57 6.32 1.17
N LYS A 211 -14.93 5.26 1.92
CA LYS A 211 -16.33 5.06 2.35
C LYS A 211 -16.72 6.14 3.37
N LYS A 212 -17.86 6.79 3.16
CA LYS A 212 -18.39 7.79 4.11
C LYS A 212 -18.60 7.14 5.49
N LYS A 213 -18.08 7.80 6.52
CA LYS A 213 -18.24 7.41 7.92
C LYS A 213 -19.72 7.46 8.29
N ASN A 214 -20.37 6.33 8.57
CA ASN A 214 -21.64 6.32 9.30
C ASN A 214 -21.31 6.58 10.77
N SER A 215 -21.20 7.84 11.14
CA SER A 215 -20.95 8.25 12.52
C SER A 215 -22.16 7.95 13.39
N LYS A 216 -22.26 6.70 13.86
CA LYS A 216 -22.87 6.49 15.16
C LYS A 216 -21.75 6.79 16.16
N ARG A 217 -21.88 7.93 16.83
CA ARG A 217 -21.02 8.37 17.90
C ARG A 217 -20.64 7.20 18.80
N SER A 218 -19.42 6.72 18.75
CA SER A 218 -18.84 6.01 19.86
C SER A 218 -18.42 7.04 20.89
N VAL A 219 -18.97 6.94 22.10
CA VAL A 219 -18.86 7.92 23.18
C VAL A 219 -17.56 7.68 23.97
N ASP A 220 -16.44 7.60 23.30
CA ASP A 220 -15.13 7.61 23.95
C ASP A 220 -14.30 8.83 23.51
N ALA A 221 -14.96 10.01 23.57
CA ALA A 221 -14.35 11.31 23.22
C ALA A 221 -13.46 11.88 24.35
N ALA A 222 -12.92 11.04 25.22
CA ALA A 222 -11.98 11.47 26.28
C ALA A 222 -10.55 10.95 26.04
N ARG A 223 -10.18 10.65 24.80
CA ARG A 223 -8.77 10.38 24.47
C ARG A 223 -8.03 11.72 24.26
N ALA A 224 -6.93 11.81 24.98
CA ALA A 224 -6.06 12.96 25.14
C ALA A 224 -5.86 13.80 23.88
N ALA A 225 -5.64 15.10 24.08
CA ALA A 225 -5.31 16.13 23.07
C ALA A 225 -4.08 15.81 22.18
N ASN A 226 -3.44 14.67 22.38
CA ASN A 226 -2.21 14.23 21.71
C ASN A 226 -2.39 12.89 20.95
N ALA A 227 -3.63 12.39 20.76
CA ALA A 227 -3.85 11.17 19.99
C ALA A 227 -3.84 11.46 18.49
N PRO A 228 -3.36 10.52 17.64
CA PRO A 228 -3.42 10.67 16.19
C PRO A 228 -4.86 10.77 15.72
N ASP A 229 -5.09 11.56 14.68
CA ASP A 229 -6.43 11.74 14.09
C ASP A 229 -6.71 10.66 13.06
N VAL A 230 -6.83 9.41 13.52
CA VAL A 230 -7.06 8.22 12.69
C VAL A 230 -8.55 7.91 12.53
N VAL A 231 -8.91 7.36 11.38
CA VAL A 231 -10.26 6.84 11.10
C VAL A 231 -10.45 5.51 11.80
N SER A 232 -10.70 5.51 13.10
CA SER A 232 -11.01 4.30 13.86
C SER A 232 -12.51 4.00 13.91
N GLY A 233 -12.88 2.74 14.19
CA GLY A 233 -14.26 2.35 14.43
C GLY A 233 -15.12 2.04 13.20
N ASN A 234 -14.53 2.00 11.99
CA ASN A 234 -15.19 1.56 10.74
C ASN A 234 -14.60 0.27 10.18
N GLY A 235 -13.94 -0.51 11.02
CA GLY A 235 -13.13 -1.66 10.62
C GLY A 235 -11.74 -1.28 10.13
N HIS A 236 -11.34 -0.01 10.16
CA HIS A 236 -9.96 0.41 9.90
C HIS A 236 -9.12 0.16 11.15
N GLU A 237 -7.98 -0.51 10.97
CA GLU A 237 -7.00 -0.77 12.01
C GLU A 237 -5.62 -0.33 11.54
N HIS A 238 -4.90 0.34 12.44
CA HIS A 238 -3.63 1.00 12.17
C HIS A 238 -2.50 0.45 13.03
N ALA A 239 -1.31 0.43 12.45
CA ALA A 239 -0.04 0.33 13.17
C ALA A 239 0.86 1.44 12.65
N ILE A 240 0.87 2.58 13.34
CA ILE A 240 1.44 3.85 12.89
C ILE A 240 2.40 4.46 13.90
N ALA A 241 3.42 5.15 13.38
CA ALA A 241 4.22 6.13 14.08
C ALA A 241 3.76 7.53 13.69
N TYR A 242 3.77 8.49 14.62
CA TYR A 242 3.30 9.85 14.36
C TYR A 242 4.05 10.88 15.17
N THR A 243 4.07 12.13 14.67
CA THR A 243 4.56 13.28 15.42
C THR A 243 3.44 13.75 16.34
N ALA A 244 3.71 13.82 17.66
CA ALA A 244 2.70 14.27 18.60
C ALA A 244 2.42 15.76 18.41
N PRO A 245 1.14 16.18 18.37
CA PRO A 245 0.82 17.60 18.49
C PRO A 245 1.20 18.07 19.91
N SER A 246 2.18 18.94 20.00
CA SER A 246 2.54 19.60 21.24
C SER A 246 2.31 21.10 21.10
N SER A 247 2.08 21.79 22.21
CA SER A 247 1.96 23.27 22.21
C SER A 247 3.25 23.98 21.75
N GLN A 248 4.32 23.23 21.54
CA GLN A 248 5.62 23.69 21.03
C GLN A 248 5.97 23.09 19.66
N GLN A 249 5.05 22.34 19.03
CA GLN A 249 5.33 21.74 17.75
C GLN A 249 5.44 22.82 16.68
N GLN A 250 6.59 22.83 16.03
CA GLN A 250 6.83 23.70 14.88
C GLN A 250 5.93 23.27 13.71
N PRO A 251 5.44 24.22 12.89
CA PRO A 251 4.75 23.91 11.65
C PRO A 251 5.58 22.96 10.77
N VAL A 252 4.91 21.99 10.14
CA VAL A 252 5.55 21.02 9.25
C VAL A 252 5.16 21.32 7.81
N TYR A 253 6.16 21.41 6.95
CA TYR A 253 5.98 21.73 5.53
C TYR A 253 6.30 20.54 4.62
N GLY A 254 6.41 19.36 5.16
CA GLY A 254 6.61 18.15 4.38
C GLY A 254 7.13 16.99 5.20
N ALA A 255 7.12 15.81 4.60
CA ALA A 255 7.68 14.62 5.20
C ALA A 255 8.21 13.67 4.15
N LYS A 256 9.23 12.90 4.57
CA LYS A 256 9.89 11.87 3.78
C LYS A 256 9.93 10.57 4.55
N ALA A 257 9.80 9.48 3.82
CA ALA A 257 10.06 8.15 4.33
C ALA A 257 10.52 7.21 3.23
N THR A 258 11.28 6.19 3.63
CA THR A 258 11.56 5.03 2.80
C THR A 258 10.74 3.86 3.33
N ILE A 259 9.86 3.32 2.49
CA ILE A 259 8.80 2.36 2.82
C ILE A 259 9.15 1.01 2.23
N ASN A 260 9.22 -0.02 3.05
CA ASN A 260 9.43 -1.40 2.59
C ASN A 260 8.20 -1.89 1.80
N VAL A 261 8.42 -2.50 0.64
CA VAL A 261 7.34 -2.93 -0.26
C VAL A 261 7.10 -4.42 -0.14
N TRP A 262 5.87 -4.79 0.17
CA TRP A 262 5.42 -6.17 0.32
C TRP A 262 4.16 -6.45 -0.51
N ASP A 263 3.80 -7.71 -0.59
CA ASP A 263 2.60 -8.23 -1.26
C ASP A 263 1.71 -8.94 -0.23
N PRO A 264 1.04 -8.19 0.67
CA PRO A 264 0.20 -8.75 1.71
C PRO A 264 -1.01 -9.50 1.15
N ALA A 265 -1.35 -10.64 1.74
CA ALA A 265 -2.57 -11.35 1.42
C ALA A 265 -3.80 -10.58 1.93
N ILE A 266 -4.79 -10.38 1.06
CA ILE A 266 -6.08 -9.77 1.37
C ILE A 266 -7.13 -10.87 1.41
N GLN A 267 -7.80 -11.03 2.55
CA GLN A 267 -8.78 -12.10 2.72
C GLN A 267 -10.05 -11.86 1.89
N GLU A 268 -10.62 -10.66 1.99
CA GLU A 268 -11.88 -10.32 1.34
C GLU A 268 -11.66 -9.31 0.21
N SER A 269 -12.32 -9.49 -0.93
CA SER A 269 -12.15 -8.62 -2.11
C SER A 269 -12.47 -7.15 -1.87
N ASN A 270 -13.23 -6.81 -0.83
CA ASN A 270 -13.55 -5.44 -0.40
C ASN A 270 -12.65 -4.92 0.73
N GLY A 271 -11.64 -5.71 1.14
CA GLY A 271 -10.57 -5.32 2.04
C GLY A 271 -9.42 -4.65 1.30
N PHE A 272 -8.51 -4.08 2.06
CA PHE A 272 -7.23 -3.59 1.57
C PHE A 272 -6.16 -3.64 2.66
N SER A 273 -4.92 -3.57 2.24
CA SER A 273 -3.76 -3.31 3.10
C SER A 273 -2.89 -2.26 2.42
N LEU A 274 -2.42 -1.30 3.20
CA LEU A 274 -1.56 -0.24 2.67
C LEU A 274 -0.44 0.11 3.65
N SER A 275 0.55 0.80 3.14
CA SER A 275 1.65 1.41 3.88
C SER A 275 1.89 2.80 3.31
N GLN A 276 1.75 3.82 4.13
CA GLN A 276 1.72 5.20 3.63
C GLN A 276 2.28 6.22 4.63
N LEU A 277 2.49 7.39 4.10
CA LEU A 277 2.75 8.64 4.77
C LEU A 277 1.47 9.47 4.72
N TRP A 278 1.06 10.04 5.86
CA TRP A 278 -0.01 11.04 5.96
C TRP A 278 0.56 12.40 6.35
N ILE A 279 0.07 13.44 5.71
CA ILE A 279 0.30 14.83 6.08
C ILE A 279 -1.04 15.43 6.41
N LEU A 280 -1.22 15.85 7.65
CA LEU A 280 -2.51 16.18 8.24
C LEU A 280 -2.55 17.60 8.81
N SER A 281 -3.72 18.25 8.69
CA SER A 281 -4.04 19.50 9.38
C SER A 281 -5.57 19.61 9.55
N GLY A 282 -6.02 20.20 10.66
CA GLY A 282 -7.44 20.16 11.06
C GLY A 282 -7.76 18.92 11.87
N SER A 283 -9.04 18.54 11.98
CA SER A 283 -9.45 17.38 12.77
C SER A 283 -10.70 16.70 12.23
N PHE A 284 -10.84 15.39 12.53
CA PHE A 284 -12.08 14.65 12.26
C PHE A 284 -13.27 15.15 13.07
N ASN A 285 -13.04 15.59 14.31
CA ASN A 285 -14.10 16.10 15.18
C ASN A 285 -14.68 17.42 14.67
N GLY A 286 -13.84 18.24 14.03
CA GLY A 286 -14.25 19.46 13.35
C GLY A 286 -14.90 19.22 11.99
N SER A 287 -14.84 17.99 11.45
CA SER A 287 -15.20 17.67 10.06
C SER A 287 -14.44 18.51 9.02
N ASP A 288 -13.26 18.99 9.39
CA ASP A 288 -12.44 19.91 8.61
C ASP A 288 -11.02 19.38 8.35
N LEU A 289 -10.77 18.09 8.66
CA LEU A 289 -9.48 17.46 8.41
C LEU A 289 -9.09 17.58 6.94
N ASN A 290 -7.89 18.11 6.74
CA ASN A 290 -7.20 18.03 5.47
C ASN A 290 -6.14 16.92 5.54
N SER A 291 -6.05 16.10 4.51
CA SER A 291 -5.06 15.05 4.40
C SER A 291 -4.44 15.00 3.01
N ILE A 292 -3.15 14.75 2.96
CA ILE A 292 -2.42 14.28 1.80
C ILE A 292 -1.80 12.95 2.18
N GLU A 293 -2.04 11.92 1.38
CA GLU A 293 -1.62 10.55 1.64
C GLU A 293 -0.87 10.01 0.43
N ALA A 294 0.25 9.33 0.66
CA ALA A 294 1.03 8.69 -0.41
C ALA A 294 1.76 7.45 0.12
N GLY A 295 1.73 6.37 -0.66
CA GLY A 295 2.32 5.10 -0.28
C GLY A 295 2.11 4.01 -1.32
N TRP A 296 2.12 2.77 -0.85
CA TRP A 296 1.66 1.64 -1.65
C TRP A 296 0.43 0.99 -1.02
N GLN A 297 -0.42 0.42 -1.88
CA GLN A 297 -1.67 -0.21 -1.48
C GLN A 297 -1.92 -1.49 -2.28
N VAL A 298 -2.39 -2.53 -1.60
CA VAL A 298 -3.04 -3.71 -2.21
C VAL A 298 -4.53 -3.59 -1.97
N SER A 299 -5.31 -3.46 -3.03
CA SER A 299 -6.77 -3.28 -2.97
C SER A 299 -7.47 -3.97 -4.14
N PRO A 300 -7.93 -5.23 -3.96
CA PRO A 300 -8.62 -5.97 -5.02
C PRO A 300 -9.91 -5.28 -5.51
N GLU A 301 -10.65 -4.58 -4.63
CA GLU A 301 -11.83 -3.81 -5.02
C GLU A 301 -11.48 -2.69 -6.00
N LEU A 302 -10.37 -1.98 -5.76
CA LEU A 302 -10.00 -0.81 -6.58
C LEU A 302 -9.31 -1.19 -7.88
N TYR A 303 -8.39 -2.18 -7.83
CA TYR A 303 -7.50 -2.48 -8.95
C TYR A 303 -7.80 -3.79 -9.69
N GLY A 304 -8.53 -4.73 -9.05
CA GLY A 304 -8.87 -6.02 -9.63
C GLY A 304 -7.80 -7.08 -9.48
N ASP A 305 -6.72 -6.77 -8.78
CA ASP A 305 -5.64 -7.70 -8.46
C ASP A 305 -5.14 -7.47 -7.02
N SER A 306 -4.17 -8.29 -6.59
CA SER A 306 -3.57 -8.23 -5.25
C SER A 306 -2.12 -7.75 -5.30
N ARG A 307 -1.75 -6.89 -6.24
CA ARG A 307 -0.39 -6.34 -6.34
C ARG A 307 -0.26 -5.03 -5.58
N PRO A 308 0.89 -4.74 -4.95
CA PRO A 308 1.16 -3.43 -4.39
C PRO A 308 1.26 -2.38 -5.50
N ARG A 309 0.60 -1.25 -5.31
CA ARG A 309 0.50 -0.17 -6.29
C ARG A 309 0.81 1.16 -5.64
N LEU A 310 1.59 2.00 -6.32
CA LEU A 310 1.77 3.39 -5.89
C LEU A 310 0.41 4.06 -5.84
N PHE A 311 0.04 4.62 -4.72
CA PHE A 311 -1.20 5.35 -4.60
C PHE A 311 -1.03 6.70 -3.92
N THR A 312 -2.02 7.56 -4.14
CA THR A 312 -2.21 8.82 -3.43
C THR A 312 -3.67 8.95 -3.03
N TYR A 313 -3.92 9.69 -1.98
CA TYR A 313 -5.24 10.19 -1.61
C TYR A 313 -5.12 11.62 -1.10
N TRP A 314 -6.21 12.40 -1.18
CA TRP A 314 -6.30 13.69 -0.54
C TRP A 314 -7.74 14.00 -0.11
N THR A 315 -7.91 14.86 0.87
CA THR A 315 -9.20 15.43 1.27
C THR A 315 -9.00 16.79 1.91
N SER A 316 -10.04 17.62 1.88
CA SER A 316 -10.10 18.90 2.59
C SER A 316 -11.32 19.03 3.50
N ASP A 317 -12.06 17.93 3.72
CA ASP A 317 -13.33 17.92 4.48
C ASP A 317 -13.55 16.59 5.21
N ALA A 318 -12.52 16.01 5.79
CA ALA A 318 -12.58 14.74 6.52
C ALA A 318 -13.25 13.59 5.71
N TYR A 319 -12.92 13.46 4.43
CA TYR A 319 -13.43 12.44 3.50
C TYR A 319 -14.94 12.51 3.20
N GLU A 320 -15.58 13.64 3.43
CA GLU A 320 -17.02 13.75 3.21
C GLU A 320 -17.40 13.87 1.73
N ALA A 321 -16.83 14.83 1.01
CA ALA A 321 -17.15 15.11 -0.38
C ALA A 321 -15.94 15.33 -1.27
N THR A 322 -14.82 15.81 -0.71
CA THR A 322 -13.60 16.15 -1.45
C THR A 322 -12.67 14.95 -1.58
N GLY A 323 -11.81 15.00 -2.61
CA GLY A 323 -10.72 14.07 -2.81
C GLY A 323 -11.09 12.70 -3.34
N CYS A 324 -10.05 11.95 -3.64
CA CYS A 324 -10.14 10.58 -4.13
C CYS A 324 -8.78 9.89 -4.16
N TYR A 325 -8.80 8.59 -4.46
CA TYR A 325 -7.60 7.82 -4.81
C TYR A 325 -7.05 8.25 -6.16
N ASN A 326 -5.74 8.39 -6.23
CA ASN A 326 -4.98 8.54 -7.46
C ASN A 326 -5.46 9.72 -8.32
N ALA A 327 -5.58 9.50 -9.64
CA ALA A 327 -6.12 10.47 -10.60
C ALA A 327 -7.61 10.22 -10.93
N LEU A 328 -8.38 9.57 -10.03
CA LEU A 328 -9.77 9.19 -10.27
C LEU A 328 -10.78 10.35 -10.10
N CYS A 329 -10.33 11.47 -9.59
CA CYS A 329 -11.04 12.75 -9.59
C CYS A 329 -10.06 13.90 -9.85
N PRO A 330 -10.56 15.10 -10.17
CA PRO A 330 -9.71 16.28 -10.32
C PRO A 330 -9.06 16.71 -9.00
N GLY A 331 -7.91 17.40 -9.07
CA GLY A 331 -7.20 17.99 -7.94
C GLY A 331 -5.69 17.78 -7.98
N PHE A 332 -5.22 16.54 -8.06
CA PHE A 332 -3.78 16.27 -8.24
C PHE A 332 -3.35 16.57 -9.66
N VAL A 333 -2.34 17.42 -9.81
CA VAL A 333 -1.74 17.78 -11.12
C VAL A 333 -0.48 16.96 -11.32
N GLN A 334 -0.54 15.98 -12.21
CA GLN A 334 0.62 15.14 -12.52
C GLN A 334 1.57 15.85 -13.48
N THR A 335 2.86 15.73 -13.25
CA THR A 335 3.91 16.30 -14.14
C THR A 335 4.79 15.22 -14.74
N SER A 336 4.77 14.03 -14.15
CA SER A 336 5.65 12.93 -14.56
C SER A 336 5.17 12.23 -15.83
N SER A 337 6.09 12.09 -16.78
CA SER A 337 5.95 11.17 -17.92
C SER A 337 6.50 9.76 -17.61
N ARG A 338 7.04 9.54 -16.40
CA ARG A 338 7.75 8.32 -16.00
C ARG A 338 7.11 7.58 -14.85
N ILE A 339 6.32 8.24 -14.02
CA ILE A 339 5.61 7.64 -12.90
C ILE A 339 4.12 7.73 -13.14
N ALA A 340 3.43 6.59 -13.06
CA ALA A 340 1.97 6.50 -13.15
C ALA A 340 1.40 6.15 -11.77
N ILE A 341 0.57 7.04 -11.21
CA ILE A 341 -0.14 6.75 -9.96
C ILE A 341 -1.15 5.65 -10.22
N GLY A 342 -1.26 4.66 -9.33
CA GLY A 342 -2.09 3.48 -9.47
C GLY A 342 -1.41 2.31 -10.19
N ALA A 343 -0.22 2.48 -10.78
CA ALA A 343 0.52 1.41 -11.42
C ALA A 343 1.20 0.49 -10.39
N SER A 344 1.33 -0.79 -10.72
CA SER A 344 1.95 -1.78 -9.84
C SER A 344 3.44 -1.55 -9.65
N ILE A 345 3.91 -1.90 -8.45
CA ILE A 345 5.29 -1.78 -8.01
C ILE A 345 5.93 -3.17 -8.01
N SER A 346 7.15 -3.27 -8.53
CA SER A 346 7.93 -4.50 -8.58
C SER A 346 9.43 -4.14 -8.61
N PRO A 347 10.30 -4.99 -8.05
CA PRO A 347 9.98 -6.21 -7.29
C PRO A 347 9.47 -5.92 -5.86
N VAL A 348 8.96 -6.95 -5.20
CA VAL A 348 8.52 -6.90 -3.80
C VAL A 348 9.47 -7.68 -2.90
N SER A 349 9.49 -7.33 -1.62
CA SER A 349 10.30 -8.01 -0.60
C SER A 349 9.82 -9.43 -0.35
N SER A 350 10.72 -10.29 0.12
CA SER A 350 10.41 -11.67 0.50
C SER A 350 10.99 -12.02 1.88
N PRO A 351 10.29 -12.86 2.66
CA PRO A 351 10.73 -13.22 4.00
C PRO A 351 12.11 -13.90 3.98
N GLY A 352 13.07 -13.33 4.71
CA GLY A 352 14.47 -13.82 4.76
C GLY A 352 15.25 -13.67 3.45
N GLY A 353 14.66 -13.05 2.42
CA GLY A 353 15.25 -12.83 1.10
C GLY A 353 15.54 -11.36 0.81
N ALA A 354 15.52 -11.02 -0.49
CA ALA A 354 15.75 -9.66 -0.94
C ALA A 354 14.70 -8.69 -0.39
N GLN A 355 15.15 -7.51 0.00
CA GLN A 355 14.31 -6.44 0.51
C GLN A 355 14.29 -5.29 -0.50
N TYR A 356 13.08 -4.85 -0.83
CA TYR A 356 12.85 -3.74 -1.74
C TYR A 356 12.07 -2.65 -1.02
N ASP A 357 12.45 -1.43 -1.23
CA ASP A 357 11.79 -0.28 -0.65
C ASP A 357 11.62 0.86 -1.66
N MET A 358 10.73 1.78 -1.35
CA MET A 358 10.46 2.98 -2.11
C MET A 358 10.61 4.21 -1.23
N THR A 359 11.18 5.28 -1.74
CA THR A 359 11.29 6.54 -1.01
C THR A 359 10.28 7.54 -1.55
N LEU A 360 9.47 8.11 -0.67
CA LEU A 360 8.55 9.20 -0.97
C LEU A 360 8.96 10.45 -0.20
N LEU A 361 8.81 11.60 -0.85
CA LEU A 361 8.88 12.91 -0.23
C LEU A 361 7.67 13.72 -0.69
N VAL A 362 6.90 14.22 0.27
CA VAL A 362 5.85 15.20 0.05
C VAL A 362 6.28 16.49 0.74
N TRP A 363 6.27 17.62 0.03
CA TRP A 363 6.65 18.89 0.61
C TRP A 363 5.89 20.05 0.00
N LYS A 364 5.72 21.09 0.81
CA LYS A 364 5.11 22.34 0.39
C LYS A 364 6.17 23.28 -0.15
N ASP A 365 6.05 23.66 -1.39
CA ASP A 365 6.90 24.67 -1.98
C ASP A 365 6.68 26.03 -1.30
N PRO A 366 7.74 26.68 -0.78
CA PRO A 366 7.58 27.92 0.00
C PRO A 366 7.18 29.14 -0.84
N LYS A 367 7.34 29.11 -2.16
CA LYS A 367 7.04 30.27 -3.05
C LYS A 367 5.61 30.28 -3.56
N LEU A 368 5.10 29.13 -3.99
CA LEU A 368 3.79 29.01 -4.62
C LEU A 368 2.81 28.21 -3.77
N GLY A 369 3.31 27.58 -2.72
CA GLY A 369 2.50 26.91 -1.72
C GLY A 369 1.93 25.54 -2.12
N ASN A 370 2.30 25.00 -3.29
CA ASN A 370 1.82 23.71 -3.74
C ASN A 370 2.51 22.56 -3.03
N TRP A 371 1.78 21.48 -2.77
CA TRP A 371 2.30 20.28 -2.16
C TRP A 371 2.82 19.32 -3.22
N TRP A 372 4.12 19.20 -3.34
CA TRP A 372 4.79 18.35 -4.31
C TRP A 372 4.99 16.93 -3.81
N LEU A 373 4.96 15.98 -4.71
CA LEU A 373 5.25 14.56 -4.47
C LEU A 373 6.43 14.12 -5.35
N SER A 374 7.42 13.46 -4.73
CA SER A 374 8.43 12.68 -5.46
C SER A 374 8.41 11.21 -5.07
N TYR A 375 8.79 10.36 -6.01
CA TYR A 375 9.04 8.93 -5.87
C TYR A 375 10.50 8.66 -6.25
N GLY A 376 11.33 8.33 -5.25
CA GLY A 376 12.77 8.33 -5.42
C GLY A 376 13.27 9.71 -5.86
N ASP A 377 13.99 9.75 -6.96
CA ASP A 377 14.51 10.96 -7.60
C ASP A 377 13.56 11.56 -8.67
N GLN A 378 12.37 10.99 -8.84
CA GLN A 378 11.41 11.42 -9.86
C GLN A 378 10.31 12.28 -9.25
N LEU A 379 10.09 13.47 -9.81
CA LEU A 379 8.89 14.25 -9.54
C LEU A 379 7.67 13.51 -10.12
N VAL A 380 6.60 13.43 -9.32
CA VAL A 380 5.33 12.82 -9.73
C VAL A 380 4.33 13.89 -10.14
N GLY A 381 4.18 14.92 -9.33
CA GLY A 381 3.23 16.01 -9.49
C GLY A 381 3.00 16.73 -8.17
N TYR A 382 1.87 17.45 -8.08
CA TYR A 382 1.56 18.25 -6.91
C TYR A 382 0.05 18.41 -6.69
N TRP A 383 -0.32 18.72 -5.47
CA TRP A 383 -1.63 19.23 -5.08
C TRP A 383 -1.56 20.74 -4.95
N PRO A 384 -2.31 21.51 -5.77
CA PRO A 384 -2.40 22.96 -5.59
C PRO A 384 -2.91 23.35 -4.22
N ALA A 385 -2.30 24.36 -3.59
CA ALA A 385 -2.64 24.81 -2.25
C ALA A 385 -4.12 25.18 -2.08
N GLN A 386 -4.72 25.72 -3.14
CA GLN A 386 -6.13 26.14 -3.15
C GLN A 386 -7.15 25.00 -2.99
N LEU A 387 -6.72 23.75 -3.08
CA LEU A 387 -7.57 22.59 -2.78
C LEU A 387 -7.89 22.46 -1.29
N PHE A 388 -7.08 23.06 -0.43
CA PHE A 388 -7.07 22.85 1.00
C PHE A 388 -7.50 24.09 1.77
N THR A 389 -8.08 23.85 2.93
CA THR A 389 -8.34 24.89 3.94
C THR A 389 -7.14 25.05 4.86
N HIS A 390 -6.82 24.04 5.65
CA HIS A 390 -5.72 24.07 6.62
C HIS A 390 -4.34 23.81 6.00
N LEU A 391 -4.22 22.80 5.12
CA LEU A 391 -2.96 22.52 4.41
C LEU A 391 -2.60 23.61 3.38
N SER A 392 -3.48 24.59 3.15
CA SER A 392 -3.10 25.82 2.44
C SER A 392 -1.98 26.56 3.15
N ASP A 393 -1.86 26.41 4.47
CA ASP A 393 -0.81 27.00 5.31
C ASP A 393 0.29 25.96 5.63
N HIS A 394 0.07 25.05 6.56
CA HIS A 394 1.05 24.03 6.97
C HIS A 394 0.36 22.76 7.49
N ALA A 395 1.14 21.73 7.72
CA ALA A 395 0.71 20.53 8.42
C ALA A 395 0.93 20.66 9.93
N THR A 396 0.01 20.09 10.70
CA THR A 396 0.10 20.03 12.17
C THR A 396 0.49 18.66 12.67
N MET A 397 0.43 17.63 11.81
CA MET A 397 0.78 16.27 12.15
C MET A 397 1.28 15.52 10.91
N VAL A 398 2.21 14.60 11.13
CA VAL A 398 2.66 13.61 10.15
C VAL A 398 2.55 12.23 10.76
N GLU A 399 2.08 11.27 9.97
CA GLU A 399 1.97 9.88 10.37
C GLU A 399 2.62 8.98 9.31
N TRP A 400 3.16 7.84 9.74
CA TRP A 400 3.77 6.81 8.91
C TRP A 400 3.34 5.44 9.39
N GLY A 401 2.99 4.52 8.51
CA GLY A 401 2.69 3.15 8.91
C GLY A 401 1.74 2.42 8.00
N GLY A 402 1.12 1.38 8.57
CA GLY A 402 0.17 0.52 7.89
C GLY A 402 -1.27 0.74 8.34
N GLU A 403 -2.18 0.47 7.40
CA GLU A 403 -3.63 0.46 7.64
C GLU A 403 -4.24 -0.73 6.90
N VAL A 404 -5.17 -1.42 7.55
CA VAL A 404 -5.99 -2.48 6.96
C VAL A 404 -7.47 -2.21 7.22
N VAL A 405 -8.34 -2.86 6.45
CA VAL A 405 -9.77 -2.90 6.76
C VAL A 405 -10.14 -4.28 7.28
N ASP A 406 -10.56 -4.35 8.54
CA ASP A 406 -11.18 -5.53 9.11
C ASP A 406 -12.63 -5.65 8.64
N THR A 407 -12.86 -6.55 7.70
CA THR A 407 -14.18 -6.80 7.10
C THR A 407 -15.05 -7.71 7.95
N ARG A 408 -14.54 -8.24 9.07
CA ARG A 408 -15.19 -9.19 9.97
C ARG A 408 -15.86 -10.35 9.23
N PRO A 409 -15.16 -11.10 8.39
CA PRO A 409 -15.76 -12.23 7.68
C PRO A 409 -16.29 -13.26 8.68
N ALA A 410 -17.58 -13.61 8.56
CA ALA A 410 -18.28 -14.49 9.50
C ALA A 410 -18.22 -14.05 10.99
N GLY A 411 -17.96 -12.76 11.25
CA GLY A 411 -17.89 -12.21 12.61
C GLY A 411 -16.52 -12.39 13.31
N VAL A 412 -15.55 -12.98 12.64
CA VAL A 412 -14.17 -13.18 13.10
C VAL A 412 -13.29 -12.05 12.56
N HIS A 413 -12.19 -11.74 13.23
CA HIS A 413 -11.22 -10.76 12.73
C HIS A 413 -10.65 -11.20 11.36
N THR A 414 -10.41 -10.25 10.47
CA THR A 414 -9.85 -10.54 9.14
C THR A 414 -8.44 -11.16 9.23
N ALA A 415 -8.15 -12.11 8.34
CA ALA A 415 -6.79 -12.61 8.11
C ALA A 415 -6.02 -11.78 7.05
N THR A 416 -6.51 -10.59 6.71
CA THR A 416 -5.79 -9.64 5.86
C THR A 416 -4.48 -9.25 6.54
N GLN A 417 -3.38 -9.38 5.83
CA GLN A 417 -2.05 -9.08 6.33
C GLN A 417 -1.75 -7.58 6.27
N MET A 418 -1.05 -7.06 7.26
CA MET A 418 -0.46 -5.71 7.23
C MET A 418 1.04 -5.81 6.96
N GLY A 419 1.53 -5.01 6.01
CA GLY A 419 2.94 -5.02 5.63
C GLY A 419 3.38 -6.39 5.10
N SER A 420 4.32 -7.04 5.78
CA SER A 420 4.80 -8.40 5.45
C SER A 420 3.90 -9.52 5.98
N GLY A 421 2.88 -9.21 6.76
CA GLY A 421 2.11 -10.20 7.52
C GLY A 421 2.85 -10.75 8.75
N ARG A 422 3.99 -10.15 9.13
CA ARG A 422 4.80 -10.55 10.29
C ARG A 422 4.80 -9.44 11.33
N PHE A 423 4.87 -9.83 12.61
CA PHE A 423 4.94 -8.88 13.70
C PHE A 423 6.29 -8.13 13.74
N ALA A 424 6.26 -6.91 14.25
CA ALA A 424 7.41 -6.01 14.32
C ALA A 424 8.63 -6.64 15.01
N ALA A 425 8.42 -7.51 16.00
CA ALA A 425 9.48 -8.18 16.73
C ALA A 425 10.33 -9.12 15.87
N GLU A 426 9.85 -9.54 14.68
CA GLU A 426 10.64 -10.38 13.76
C GLU A 426 11.75 -9.59 13.04
N GLY A 427 11.71 -8.24 13.05
CA GLY A 427 12.79 -7.37 12.62
C GLY A 427 13.08 -7.42 11.12
N PHE A 428 14.33 -7.03 10.76
CA PHE A 428 14.76 -6.90 9.36
C PHE A 428 14.61 -8.20 8.56
N ALA A 429 14.27 -8.06 7.28
CA ALA A 429 13.99 -9.12 6.32
C ALA A 429 12.78 -10.00 6.63
N ARG A 430 12.04 -9.74 7.72
CA ARG A 430 10.81 -10.45 8.07
C ARG A 430 9.65 -9.50 8.28
N ALA A 431 9.77 -8.56 9.22
CA ALA A 431 8.77 -7.51 9.43
C ALA A 431 8.91 -6.41 8.38
N SER A 432 7.83 -5.73 8.08
CA SER A 432 7.83 -4.51 7.27
C SER A 432 8.46 -3.36 8.05
N TYR A 433 9.05 -2.38 7.34
CA TYR A 433 9.68 -1.23 7.97
C TYR A 433 9.40 0.09 7.25
N PHE A 434 9.47 1.17 8.02
CA PHE A 434 9.72 2.53 7.57
C PHE A 434 11.09 2.97 8.08
N ARG A 435 11.86 3.66 7.23
CA ARG A 435 13.18 4.20 7.59
C ARG A 435 13.40 5.57 6.98
N ASN A 436 14.45 6.27 7.45
CA ASN A 436 14.77 7.63 7.02
C ASN A 436 13.54 8.55 7.20
N LEU A 437 12.97 8.56 8.40
CA LEU A 437 11.84 9.43 8.73
C LEU A 437 12.35 10.86 8.89
N GLU A 438 11.90 11.74 8.00
CA GLU A 438 12.35 13.13 7.96
C GLU A 438 11.15 14.05 7.77
N THR A 439 11.22 15.27 8.30
CA THR A 439 10.22 16.35 8.11
C THR A 439 10.86 17.57 7.49
N VAL A 440 10.05 18.39 6.81
CA VAL A 440 10.48 19.67 6.23
C VAL A 440 9.99 20.79 7.16
N ASP A 441 10.91 21.65 7.57
CA ASP A 441 10.65 22.81 8.43
C ASP A 441 10.28 24.10 7.64
N ALA A 442 10.07 25.19 8.36
CA ALA A 442 9.72 26.49 7.78
C ALA A 442 10.81 27.10 6.89
N ASP A 443 12.06 26.71 7.09
CA ASP A 443 13.20 27.14 6.29
C ASP A 443 13.39 26.28 5.03
N ASN A 444 12.43 25.41 4.73
CA ASN A 444 12.51 24.42 3.65
C ASN A 444 13.74 23.51 3.81
N SER A 445 14.04 23.11 5.04
CA SER A 445 15.13 22.17 5.36
C SER A 445 14.55 20.81 5.76
N LEU A 446 15.17 19.76 5.25
CA LEU A 446 14.80 18.36 5.53
C LEU A 446 15.66 17.87 6.72
N ALA A 447 15.01 17.59 7.83
CA ALA A 447 15.63 17.13 9.07
C ALA A 447 15.09 15.76 9.50
N GLU A 448 15.97 14.94 10.05
CA GLU A 448 15.59 13.66 10.63
C GLU A 448 14.70 13.88 11.87
N VAL A 449 13.63 13.10 11.98
CA VAL A 449 12.75 13.11 13.14
C VAL A 449 13.41 12.31 14.27
N PRO A 450 13.71 12.90 15.44
CA PRO A 450 14.27 12.17 16.56
C PRO A 450 13.34 11.04 17.00
N LEU A 451 13.90 9.86 17.32
CA LEU A 451 13.12 8.67 17.67
C LEU A 451 12.25 8.86 18.93
N ASP A 452 12.68 9.68 19.87
CA ASP A 452 11.96 10.04 21.08
C ASP A 452 10.79 11.02 20.81
N ALA A 453 10.87 11.78 19.72
CA ALA A 453 9.78 12.67 19.28
C ALA A 453 8.64 11.90 18.56
N ILE A 454 8.85 10.64 18.22
CA ILE A 454 7.85 9.80 17.57
C ILE A 454 7.04 9.06 18.63
N GLN A 455 5.71 9.12 18.52
CA GLN A 455 4.78 8.24 19.22
C GLN A 455 4.31 7.10 18.32
N THR A 456 3.78 6.03 18.91
CA THR A 456 3.25 4.88 18.17
C THR A 456 1.85 4.54 18.64
N LEU A 457 1.02 4.09 17.69
CA LEU A 457 -0.32 3.56 17.93
C LEU A 457 -0.45 2.22 17.19
N ALA A 458 -0.93 1.20 17.90
CA ALA A 458 -1.51 0.00 17.33
C ALA A 458 -2.87 -0.22 18.02
N GLU A 459 -3.95 -0.15 17.26
CA GLU A 459 -5.31 -0.24 17.84
C GLU A 459 -5.58 -1.64 18.38
N ASN A 460 -5.01 -2.66 17.74
CA ASN A 460 -5.09 -4.05 18.16
C ASN A 460 -3.73 -4.74 17.99
N ALA A 461 -2.87 -4.56 18.97
CA ALA A 461 -1.48 -5.08 18.93
C ALA A 461 -1.39 -6.63 18.88
N ALA A 462 -2.48 -7.35 19.19
CA ALA A 462 -2.53 -8.79 18.99
C ALA A 462 -2.71 -9.21 17.53
N CYS A 463 -3.22 -8.31 16.68
CA CYS A 463 -3.44 -8.52 15.26
C CYS A 463 -2.35 -7.86 14.42
N TYR A 464 -2.01 -6.61 14.75
CA TYR A 464 -1.01 -5.78 14.06
C TYR A 464 -0.27 -4.93 15.10
N ASP A 465 1.05 -4.96 15.06
CA ASP A 465 1.89 -4.23 16.01
C ASP A 465 2.89 -3.30 15.33
N ILE A 466 3.50 -2.46 16.14
CA ILE A 466 4.56 -1.53 15.74
C ILE A 466 5.62 -1.43 16.84
N ARG A 467 6.88 -1.38 16.44
CA ARG A 467 8.01 -1.25 17.35
C ARG A 467 9.03 -0.27 16.78
N LYS A 468 9.33 0.79 17.55
CA LYS A 468 10.47 1.64 17.26
C LYS A 468 11.75 0.83 17.35
N ALA A 469 12.65 1.00 16.39
CA ALA A 469 13.93 0.34 16.40
C ALA A 469 15.01 1.36 16.82
N TYR A 470 15.70 1.00 17.88
CA TYR A 470 16.99 1.58 18.25
C TYR A 470 18.05 0.77 17.53
N ASP A 471 19.23 1.34 17.28
CA ASP A 471 20.35 0.68 16.60
C ASP A 471 20.45 -0.82 16.92
N ASP A 472 19.80 -1.64 16.13
CA ASP A 472 19.98 -3.09 16.19
C ASP A 472 21.39 -3.37 15.68
N ALA A 473 22.26 -3.83 16.56
CA ALA A 473 23.70 -4.02 16.38
C ALA A 473 24.11 -4.96 15.22
N GLY A 474 23.53 -4.82 14.09
CA GLY A 474 23.78 -5.60 12.87
C GLY A 474 23.28 -4.96 11.59
N HIS A 475 22.39 -3.97 11.63
CA HIS A 475 21.75 -3.41 10.45
C HIS A 475 21.74 -1.87 10.41
N SER A 476 22.19 -1.21 11.45
CA SER A 476 22.38 0.25 11.54
C SER A 476 23.62 0.72 10.75
N GLY A 477 23.76 0.21 9.52
CA GLY A 477 24.69 0.80 8.57
C GLY A 477 24.29 2.24 8.29
N ALA A 478 25.27 3.13 8.06
CA ALA A 478 25.05 4.50 7.62
C ALA A 478 23.93 4.57 6.56
N GLY A 479 22.81 5.25 6.87
CA GLY A 479 21.70 5.45 5.95
C GLY A 479 20.34 4.89 6.37
N TRP A 480 20.18 4.27 7.57
CA TRP A 480 18.85 3.85 8.08
C TRP A 480 18.09 5.01 8.70
N GLY A 481 18.76 5.91 9.40
CA GLY A 481 18.11 6.98 10.12
C GLY A 481 17.06 6.47 11.12
N THR A 482 16.20 7.35 11.56
CA THR A 482 15.06 7.01 12.41
C THR A 482 14.12 6.05 11.68
N HIS A 483 13.77 4.93 12.34
CA HIS A 483 13.00 3.86 11.73
C HIS A 483 12.17 3.06 12.73
N PHE A 484 11.24 2.27 12.22
CA PHE A 484 10.44 1.33 12.99
C PHE A 484 10.06 0.10 12.14
N TYR A 485 9.76 -1.00 12.82
CA TYR A 485 9.14 -2.18 12.22
C TYR A 485 7.65 -2.23 12.57
N TYR A 486 6.83 -2.78 11.67
CA TYR A 486 5.39 -2.91 11.88
C TYR A 486 4.82 -4.04 11.03
N GLY A 487 3.60 -4.49 11.37
CA GLY A 487 2.85 -5.45 10.60
C GLY A 487 2.09 -6.45 11.45
N GLY A 488 1.63 -7.51 10.83
CA GLY A 488 0.95 -8.60 11.48
C GLY A 488 0.05 -9.41 10.55
N PRO A 489 -0.32 -10.64 10.95
CA PRO A 489 -1.08 -11.56 10.11
C PRO A 489 -2.59 -11.28 10.11
N GLY A 490 -3.09 -10.36 10.94
CA GLY A 490 -4.49 -10.25 11.27
C GLY A 490 -4.94 -11.40 12.19
N HIS A 491 -6.04 -12.07 11.82
CA HIS A 491 -6.56 -13.21 12.58
C HIS A 491 -5.47 -14.22 12.94
N ASN A 492 -5.35 -14.53 14.22
CA ASN A 492 -4.41 -15.49 14.78
C ASN A 492 -4.90 -15.94 16.18
N PRO A 493 -4.27 -16.93 16.86
CA PRO A 493 -4.75 -17.41 18.16
C PRO A 493 -4.87 -16.33 19.25
N ALA A 494 -4.13 -15.24 19.18
CA ALA A 494 -4.21 -14.10 20.10
C ALA A 494 -5.17 -13.00 19.62
N CYS A 495 -5.59 -13.08 18.37
CA CYS A 495 -6.51 -12.14 17.69
C CYS A 495 -7.59 -12.94 16.97
N PRO A 496 -8.63 -13.45 17.68
CA PRO A 496 -9.67 -14.34 17.15
C PRO A 496 -10.73 -13.63 16.27
#